data_89027e468d2af1b2db12200272122675
#
_entry.id   89027e468d2af1b2db12200272122675
#
_cell.length_a   1.000
_cell.length_b   1.000
_cell.length_c   1.000
_cell.angle_alpha   90.00
_cell.angle_beta   90.00
_cell.angle_gamma   90.00
#
_symmetry.space_group_name_H-M   'P 1'
#
loop_
_entity.id
_entity.type
_entity.pdbx_description
1 polymer ?
#
loop_
_entity_poly.entity_id
_entity_poly.type
_entity_poly.pdbx_seq_one_letter_code
_entity_poly.pdbx_strand_id
1 'polypeptide(L)'
;MRNKNWQAIIDSILKTKWELKITLTYINEVTQARAEKTLRRWWNEVDRKFYGNAVKRQAKRTKRACLIEKGKSGTNYHYHIHAKRPEDRDISLQKYMQMLKLRWKRLSCAGYVNEFEPNTNNIAWAGYTTKEITATNTDALDLSASNFEFIQI
;
A
#
# COMPACT_ATOMS: atom_id res chain seq x y z
N MET A 1 -7.95 13.51 21.27
CA MET A 1 -8.40 13.74 19.88
C MET A 1 -7.67 12.86 18.85
N ARG A 2 -6.36 12.77 18.88
CA ARG A 2 -5.59 11.92 17.94
C ARG A 2 -5.99 10.43 17.98
N ASN A 3 -6.30 9.88 19.15
CA ASN A 3 -6.60 8.45 19.31
C ASN A 3 -7.88 7.98 18.59
N LYS A 4 -8.91 8.82 18.53
CA LYS A 4 -10.18 8.44 17.88
C LYS A 4 -10.07 8.35 16.35
N ASN A 5 -9.28 9.25 15.75
CA ASN A 5 -9.08 9.25 14.31
C ASN A 5 -8.27 8.04 13.82
N TRP A 6 -7.25 7.65 14.60
CA TRP A 6 -6.43 6.47 14.26
C TRP A 6 -7.19 5.17 14.38
N GLN A 7 -8.05 5.04 15.40
CA GLN A 7 -8.91 3.87 15.52
C GLN A 7 -9.88 3.77 14.35
N ALA A 8 -10.46 4.89 13.91
CA ALA A 8 -11.33 4.91 12.73
C ALA A 8 -10.61 4.48 11.45
N ILE A 9 -9.36 4.88 11.27
CA ILE A 9 -8.51 4.45 10.15
C ILE A 9 -8.25 2.96 10.21
N ILE A 10 -7.84 2.44 11.36
CA ILE A 10 -7.60 1.01 11.57
C ILE A 10 -8.88 0.23 11.29
N ASP A 11 -10.02 0.65 11.82
CA ASP A 11 -11.30 0.01 11.61
C ASP A 11 -11.69 0.00 10.13
N SER A 12 -11.40 1.07 9.41
CA SER A 12 -11.65 1.14 7.95
C SER A 12 -10.79 0.14 7.19
N ILE A 13 -9.52 -0.02 7.55
CA ILE A 13 -8.63 -1.03 6.96
C ILE A 13 -9.17 -2.43 7.26
N LEU A 14 -9.58 -2.69 8.50
CA LEU A 14 -10.11 -3.99 8.92
C LEU A 14 -11.43 -4.35 8.24
N LYS A 15 -12.30 -3.38 8.00
CA LYS A 15 -13.62 -3.59 7.38
C LYS A 15 -13.58 -3.69 5.86
N THR A 16 -12.56 -3.16 5.22
CA THR A 16 -12.45 -3.19 3.76
C THR A 16 -12.12 -4.61 3.28
N LYS A 17 -12.84 -5.09 2.29
CA LYS A 17 -12.58 -6.40 1.67
C LYS A 17 -11.44 -6.28 0.68
N TRP A 18 -10.22 -6.39 1.16
CA TRP A 18 -9.03 -6.37 0.33
C TRP A 18 -8.88 -7.67 -0.48
N GLU A 19 -8.44 -7.55 -1.71
CA GLU A 19 -8.25 -8.68 -2.62
C GLU A 19 -6.81 -9.20 -2.66
N LEU A 20 -5.86 -8.31 -2.35
CA LEU A 20 -4.43 -8.56 -2.43
C LEU A 20 -3.72 -8.20 -1.14
N LYS A 21 -2.73 -9.01 -0.79
CA LYS A 21 -1.70 -8.67 0.17
C LYS A 21 -0.36 -8.60 -0.54
N ILE A 22 0.38 -7.53 -0.30
CA ILE A 22 1.65 -7.26 -0.95
C ILE A 22 2.68 -6.93 0.12
N THR A 23 3.87 -7.51 0.00
CA THR A 23 5.05 -7.09 0.76
C THR A 23 6.13 -6.68 -0.22
N LEU A 24 6.57 -5.44 -0.10
CA LEU A 24 7.63 -4.88 -0.95
C LEU A 24 8.88 -4.62 -0.12
N THR A 25 10.01 -5.00 -0.68
CA THR A 25 11.34 -4.76 -0.10
C THR A 25 12.17 -3.86 -1.00
N TYR A 26 13.24 -3.30 -0.45
CA TYR A 26 14.18 -2.45 -1.17
C TYR A 26 15.56 -3.09 -1.23
N ILE A 27 16.32 -2.82 -2.29
CA ILE A 27 17.73 -3.23 -2.39
C ILE A 27 18.53 -2.33 -1.45
N ASN A 28 19.33 -2.94 -0.59
CA ASN A 28 20.21 -2.23 0.33
C ASN A 28 19.45 -1.24 1.25
N GLU A 29 20.20 -0.49 2.01
CA GLU A 29 19.66 0.57 2.83
C GLU A 29 19.22 1.76 1.96
N VAL A 30 17.93 2.09 2.02
CA VAL A 30 17.38 3.30 1.43
C VAL A 30 16.89 4.21 2.54
N THR A 31 16.89 5.52 2.32
CA THR A 31 16.26 6.46 3.24
C THR A 31 14.74 6.27 3.20
N GLN A 32 14.06 6.62 4.28
CA GLN A 32 12.60 6.60 4.32
C GLN A 32 12.00 7.46 3.20
N ALA A 33 12.53 8.66 2.99
CA ALA A 33 12.08 9.56 1.94
C ALA A 33 12.18 8.92 0.54
N ARG A 34 13.25 8.18 0.27
CA ARG A 34 13.43 7.48 -0.99
C ARG A 34 12.48 6.29 -1.14
N ALA A 35 12.27 5.54 -0.07
CA ALA A 35 11.30 4.44 -0.05
C ALA A 35 9.89 4.94 -0.37
N GLU A 36 9.45 5.99 0.30
CA GLU A 36 8.15 6.62 0.08
C GLU A 36 7.99 7.18 -1.34
N LYS A 37 9.02 7.88 -1.84
CA LYS A 37 9.01 8.44 -3.20
C LYS A 37 8.91 7.34 -4.25
N THR A 38 9.63 6.24 -4.08
CA THR A 38 9.61 5.10 -4.99
C THR A 38 8.24 4.43 -5.01
N LEU A 39 7.63 4.25 -3.84
CA LEU A 39 6.29 3.67 -3.73
C LEU A 39 5.24 4.56 -4.42
N ARG A 40 5.27 5.87 -4.19
CA ARG A 40 4.36 6.81 -4.85
C ARG A 40 4.51 6.78 -6.36
N ARG A 41 5.74 6.73 -6.86
CA ARG A 41 6.01 6.60 -8.29
C ARG A 41 5.38 5.34 -8.87
N TRP A 42 5.58 4.21 -8.22
CA TRP A 42 5.01 2.94 -8.64
C TRP A 42 3.48 2.98 -8.72
N TRP A 43 2.82 3.47 -7.67
CA TRP A 43 1.37 3.61 -7.67
C TRP A 43 0.87 4.60 -8.72
N ASN A 44 1.59 5.70 -8.95
CA ASN A 44 1.23 6.64 -10.02
C ASN A 44 1.31 5.99 -11.40
N GLU A 45 2.29 5.17 -11.65
CA GLU A 45 2.40 4.42 -12.91
C GLU A 45 1.24 3.43 -13.08
N VAL A 46 0.87 2.72 -12.01
CA VAL A 46 -0.28 1.81 -11.99
C VAL A 46 -1.58 2.56 -12.26
N ASP A 47 -1.83 3.63 -11.53
CA ASP A 47 -3.05 4.42 -11.67
C ASP A 47 -3.18 5.02 -13.08
N ARG A 48 -2.10 5.53 -13.63
CA ARG A 48 -2.09 6.07 -14.99
C ARG A 48 -2.35 5.02 -16.05
N LYS A 49 -1.91 3.81 -15.84
CA LYS A 49 -2.20 2.72 -16.77
C LYS A 49 -3.70 2.47 -16.92
N PHE A 50 -4.44 2.50 -15.81
CA PHE A 50 -5.88 2.23 -15.81
C PHE A 50 -6.74 3.46 -16.08
N TYR A 51 -6.33 4.62 -15.59
CA TYR A 51 -7.17 5.83 -15.57
C TYR A 51 -6.63 6.99 -16.41
N GLY A 52 -5.40 6.90 -16.92
CA GLY A 52 -4.82 7.94 -17.77
C GLY A 52 -4.88 9.33 -17.13
N ASN A 53 -5.45 10.29 -17.85
CA ASN A 53 -5.57 11.68 -17.40
C ASN A 53 -6.54 11.87 -16.21
N ALA A 54 -7.43 10.92 -15.96
CA ALA A 54 -8.35 11.00 -14.82
C ALA A 54 -7.61 10.99 -13.47
N VAL A 55 -6.39 10.48 -13.41
CA VAL A 55 -5.53 10.58 -12.22
C VAL A 55 -5.32 12.05 -11.83
N LYS A 56 -5.03 12.91 -12.78
CA LYS A 56 -4.83 14.35 -12.51
C LYS A 56 -6.14 15.12 -12.40
N ARG A 57 -7.08 14.86 -13.30
CA ARG A 57 -8.31 15.64 -13.42
C ARG A 57 -9.35 15.31 -12.37
N GLN A 58 -9.41 14.05 -11.92
CA GLN A 58 -10.46 13.54 -11.03
C GLN A 58 -9.88 12.86 -9.79
N ALA A 59 -8.56 12.91 -9.58
CA ALA A 59 -7.86 12.21 -8.50
C ALA A 59 -8.21 10.70 -8.44
N LYS A 60 -8.45 10.09 -9.61
CA LYS A 60 -8.89 8.70 -9.71
C LYS A 60 -7.72 7.76 -9.48
N ARG A 61 -7.86 6.87 -8.49
CA ARG A 61 -6.80 5.96 -8.04
C ARG A 61 -7.38 4.61 -7.64
N THR A 62 -6.57 3.57 -7.78
CA THR A 62 -6.89 2.25 -7.24
C THR A 62 -6.91 2.27 -5.71
N LYS A 63 -7.73 1.41 -5.10
CA LYS A 63 -7.82 1.33 -3.63
C LYS A 63 -6.67 0.54 -3.04
N ARG A 64 -6.01 1.11 -2.06
CA ARG A 64 -4.88 0.51 -1.34
C ARG A 64 -4.66 1.18 0.01
N ALA A 65 -4.12 0.41 0.94
CA ALA A 65 -3.58 0.90 2.21
C ALA A 65 -2.12 0.46 2.30
N CYS A 66 -1.23 1.42 2.42
CA CYS A 66 0.22 1.21 2.42
C CYS A 66 0.79 1.49 3.81
N LEU A 67 1.38 0.47 4.43
CA LEU A 67 1.96 0.55 5.76
C LEU A 67 3.46 0.30 5.67
N ILE A 68 4.24 1.26 6.17
CA ILE A 68 5.69 1.15 6.22
C ILE A 68 6.13 0.53 7.54
N GLU A 69 7.05 -0.42 7.45
CA GLU A 69 7.69 -1.04 8.60
C GLU A 69 9.19 -0.83 8.52
N LYS A 70 9.78 -0.43 9.63
CA LYS A 70 11.23 -0.32 9.77
C LYS A 70 11.77 -1.66 10.26
N GLY A 71 12.88 -2.11 9.66
CA GLY A 71 13.62 -3.25 10.20
C GLY A 71 14.19 -2.96 11.58
N LYS A 72 14.71 -3.99 12.24
CA LYS A 72 15.27 -3.90 13.61
C LYS A 72 16.38 -2.85 13.74
N SER A 73 17.13 -2.60 12.66
CA SER A 73 18.17 -1.56 12.61
C SER A 73 17.64 -0.16 12.35
N GLY A 74 16.35 0.01 12.09
CA GLY A 74 15.74 1.29 11.74
C GLY A 74 16.04 1.77 10.31
N THR A 75 16.73 0.98 9.49
CA THR A 75 17.17 1.36 8.13
C THR A 75 16.69 0.43 7.04
N ASN A 76 16.18 -0.74 7.40
CA ASN A 76 15.69 -1.73 6.44
C ASN A 76 14.17 -1.61 6.31
N TYR A 77 13.73 -0.71 5.44
CA TYR A 77 12.30 -0.44 5.23
C TYR A 77 11.67 -1.50 4.33
N HIS A 78 10.43 -1.82 4.62
CA HIS A 78 9.56 -2.56 3.73
C HIS A 78 8.11 -2.07 3.89
N TYR A 79 7.29 -2.35 2.88
CA TYR A 79 5.89 -2.00 2.88
C TYR A 79 5.02 -3.25 2.94
N HIS A 80 4.01 -3.20 3.79
CA HIS A 80 2.87 -4.09 3.74
C HIS A 80 1.70 -3.34 3.12
N ILE A 81 1.12 -3.90 2.09
CA ILE A 81 0.07 -3.23 1.32
C ILE A 81 -1.15 -4.11 1.20
N HIS A 82 -2.30 -3.53 1.48
CA HIS A 82 -3.60 -4.07 1.15
C HIS A 82 -4.09 -3.38 -0.11
N ALA A 83 -4.54 -4.13 -1.10
CA ALA A 83 -4.97 -3.55 -2.37
C ALA A 83 -6.19 -4.25 -2.95
N LYS A 84 -6.90 -3.53 -3.83
CA LYS A 84 -7.96 -4.04 -4.68
C LYS A 84 -7.62 -3.82 -6.14
N ARG A 85 -8.16 -4.66 -7.00
CA ARG A 85 -8.18 -4.40 -8.44
C ARG A 85 -8.95 -3.10 -8.75
N PRO A 86 -8.68 -2.45 -9.89
CA PRO A 86 -9.55 -1.38 -10.36
C PRO A 86 -11.00 -1.89 -10.50
N GLU A 87 -11.93 -1.32 -9.74
CA GLU A 87 -13.33 -1.79 -9.68
C GLU A 87 -14.08 -1.63 -11.00
N ASP A 88 -13.72 -0.63 -11.79
CA ASP A 88 -14.35 -0.26 -13.05
C ASP A 88 -13.56 -0.71 -14.28
N ARG A 89 -12.65 -1.65 -14.12
CA ARG A 89 -11.86 -2.23 -15.21
C ARG A 89 -11.91 -3.75 -15.14
N ASP A 90 -12.03 -4.36 -16.30
CA ASP A 90 -12.06 -5.82 -16.44
C ASP A 90 -10.63 -6.36 -16.48
N ILE A 91 -10.13 -6.77 -15.33
CA ILE A 91 -8.83 -7.42 -15.20
C ILE A 91 -8.92 -8.50 -14.12
N SER A 92 -8.39 -9.69 -14.41
CA SER A 92 -8.31 -10.76 -13.42
C SER A 92 -7.32 -10.40 -12.30
N LEU A 93 -7.54 -10.97 -11.12
CA LEU A 93 -6.64 -10.79 -9.99
C LEU A 93 -5.22 -11.22 -10.32
N GLN A 94 -5.08 -12.35 -10.99
CA GLN A 94 -3.78 -12.90 -11.40
C GLN A 94 -3.04 -11.97 -12.36
N LYS A 95 -3.72 -11.44 -13.37
CA LYS A 95 -3.12 -10.49 -14.31
C LYS A 95 -2.74 -9.17 -13.63
N TYR A 96 -3.59 -8.70 -12.71
CA TYR A 96 -3.31 -7.50 -11.94
C TYR A 96 -2.06 -7.67 -11.08
N MET A 97 -1.95 -8.77 -10.33
CA MET A 97 -0.76 -9.09 -9.53
C MET A 97 0.50 -9.17 -10.38
N GLN A 98 0.43 -9.83 -11.52
CA GLN A 98 1.56 -9.97 -12.44
C GLN A 98 2.04 -8.60 -12.96
N MET A 99 1.11 -7.74 -13.33
CA MET A 99 1.41 -6.38 -13.80
C MET A 99 2.06 -5.54 -12.69
N LEU A 100 1.53 -5.60 -11.47
CA LEU A 100 2.10 -4.93 -10.31
C LEU A 100 3.53 -5.39 -10.04
N LYS A 101 3.76 -6.69 -10.05
CA LYS A 101 5.07 -7.29 -9.80
C LYS A 101 6.11 -6.88 -10.85
N LEU A 102 5.75 -6.92 -12.12
CA LEU A 102 6.65 -6.53 -13.21
C LEU A 102 7.03 -5.04 -13.13
N ARG A 103 6.08 -4.16 -12.80
CA ARG A 103 6.35 -2.73 -12.65
C ARG A 103 7.24 -2.43 -11.45
N TRP A 104 7.03 -3.10 -10.34
CA TRP A 104 7.90 -2.94 -9.17
C TRP A 104 9.34 -3.34 -9.49
N LYS A 105 9.51 -4.47 -10.13
CA LYS A 105 10.82 -5.02 -10.50
C LYS A 105 11.66 -4.09 -11.38
N ARG A 106 11.04 -3.20 -12.12
CA ARG A 106 11.73 -2.24 -13.00
C ARG A 106 12.33 -1.05 -12.26
N LEU A 107 11.94 -0.82 -11.02
CA LEU A 107 12.42 0.33 -10.25
C LEU A 107 13.80 0.04 -9.69
N SER A 108 14.70 1.04 -9.76
CA SER A 108 16.12 0.88 -9.46
C SER A 108 16.42 0.47 -8.03
N CYS A 109 15.56 0.83 -7.07
CA CYS A 109 15.75 0.46 -5.67
C CYS A 109 14.80 -0.64 -5.18
N ALA A 110 14.06 -1.28 -6.09
CA ALA A 110 13.18 -2.40 -5.73
C ALA A 110 14.00 -3.61 -5.26
N GLY A 111 13.58 -4.20 -4.15
CA GLY A 111 14.19 -5.42 -3.63
C GLY A 111 13.84 -6.65 -4.46
N TYR A 112 14.53 -7.75 -4.20
CA TYR A 112 14.33 -9.02 -4.91
C TYR A 112 13.32 -9.93 -4.23
N VAL A 113 13.13 -9.78 -2.92
CA VAL A 113 12.22 -10.62 -2.13
C VAL A 113 10.93 -9.84 -1.88
N ASN A 114 9.95 -10.07 -2.72
CA ASN A 114 8.63 -9.44 -2.63
C ASN A 114 7.54 -10.50 -2.65
N GLU A 115 6.41 -10.21 -2.02
CA GLU A 115 5.25 -11.09 -2.00
C GLU A 115 4.05 -10.38 -2.63
N PHE A 116 3.39 -11.08 -3.55
CA PHE A 116 2.13 -10.67 -4.17
C PHE A 116 1.20 -11.87 -4.12
N GLU A 117 0.23 -11.82 -3.22
CA GLU A 117 -0.65 -12.96 -2.96
C GLU A 117 -2.12 -12.53 -2.88
N PRO A 118 -3.06 -13.43 -3.25
CA PRO A 118 -4.45 -13.22 -2.93
C PRO A 118 -4.64 -13.13 -1.43
N ASN A 119 -5.50 -12.22 -0.98
CA ASN A 119 -5.81 -12.09 0.44
C ASN A 119 -6.93 -13.05 0.83
N THR A 120 -6.58 -14.17 1.45
CA THR A 120 -7.53 -15.21 1.89
C THR A 120 -8.02 -15.02 3.33
N ASN A 121 -7.30 -14.25 4.14
CA ASN A 121 -7.67 -13.96 5.54
C ASN A 121 -7.43 -12.48 5.84
N ASN A 122 -8.41 -11.66 5.49
CA ASN A 122 -8.32 -10.21 5.61
C ASN A 122 -8.09 -9.72 7.04
N ILE A 123 -8.79 -10.30 8.02
CA ILE A 123 -8.74 -9.87 9.42
C ILE A 123 -7.36 -10.13 10.02
N ALA A 124 -6.82 -11.32 9.83
CA ALA A 124 -5.50 -11.67 10.37
C ALA A 124 -4.39 -10.83 9.75
N TRP A 125 -4.41 -10.65 8.44
CA TRP A 125 -3.41 -9.83 7.74
C TRP A 125 -3.52 -8.35 8.11
N ALA A 126 -4.73 -7.81 8.11
CA ALA A 126 -4.98 -6.43 8.49
C ALA A 126 -4.59 -6.18 9.96
N GLY A 127 -4.92 -7.08 10.87
CA GLY A 127 -4.51 -7.01 12.27
C GLY A 127 -3.00 -7.02 12.45
N TYR A 128 -2.29 -7.88 11.72
CA TYR A 128 -0.83 -7.94 11.74
C TYR A 128 -0.18 -6.64 11.26
N THR A 129 -0.64 -6.11 10.13
CA THR A 129 -0.03 -4.94 9.51
C THR A 129 -0.36 -3.63 10.21
N THR A 130 -1.51 -3.55 10.90
CA THR A 130 -1.92 -2.35 11.64
C THR A 130 -1.36 -2.29 13.06
N LYS A 131 -0.70 -3.33 13.55
CA LYS A 131 -0.11 -3.38 14.91
C LYS A 131 0.88 -2.24 15.19
N GLU A 132 1.57 -1.76 14.16
CA GLU A 132 2.53 -0.66 14.26
C GLU A 132 1.88 0.71 14.29
N ILE A 133 0.60 0.82 13.95
CA ILE A 133 -0.14 2.07 14.04
C ILE A 133 -0.55 2.30 15.49
N THR A 134 0.13 3.21 16.13
CA THR A 134 -0.16 3.58 17.53
C THR A 134 -0.35 5.09 17.63
N ALA A 135 -0.82 5.57 18.78
CA ALA A 135 -0.92 6.99 19.05
C ALA A 135 0.43 7.73 18.92
N THR A 136 1.55 7.01 19.11
CA THR A 136 2.91 7.55 19.03
C THR A 136 3.60 7.26 17.70
N ASN A 137 3.11 6.28 16.94
CA ASN A 137 3.67 5.88 15.64
C ASN A 137 2.60 5.99 14.54
N THR A 138 2.22 7.22 14.25
CA THR A 138 1.21 7.51 13.21
C THR A 138 1.79 7.44 11.79
N ASP A 139 3.12 7.46 11.66
CA ASP A 139 3.82 7.43 10.38
C ASP A 139 3.90 6.02 9.76
N ALA A 140 3.45 4.98 10.50
CA ALA A 140 3.37 3.63 9.96
C ALA A 140 2.41 3.54 8.76
N LEU A 141 1.37 4.36 8.71
CA LEU A 141 0.48 4.47 7.55
C LEU A 141 0.98 5.58 6.62
N ASP A 142 1.37 5.22 5.41
CA ASP A 142 1.72 6.18 4.36
C ASP A 142 0.44 6.70 3.69
N LEU A 143 -0.09 7.78 4.22
CA LEU A 143 -1.32 8.42 3.71
C LEU A 143 -1.16 8.92 2.28
N SER A 144 0.01 9.40 1.90
CA SER A 144 0.25 9.94 0.55
C SER A 144 0.24 8.88 -0.53
N ALA A 145 0.61 7.65 -0.20
CA ALA A 145 0.58 6.51 -1.11
C ALA A 145 -0.74 5.72 -1.02
N SER A 146 -1.52 5.91 0.04
CA SER A 146 -2.75 5.18 0.31
C SER A 146 -3.96 5.85 -0.33
N ASN A 147 -4.96 5.04 -0.66
CA ASN A 147 -6.26 5.49 -1.15
C ASN A 147 -7.33 4.49 -0.71
N PHE A 148 -8.08 4.81 0.32
CA PHE A 148 -9.20 4.01 0.81
C PHE A 148 -10.21 4.90 1.52
N GLU A 149 -11.42 4.40 1.62
CA GLU A 149 -12.48 5.12 2.34
C GLU A 149 -12.30 4.93 3.84
N PHE A 150 -12.15 6.01 4.55
CA PHE A 150 -12.25 6.04 5.99
C PHE A 150 -13.19 7.15 6.43
N ILE A 151 -13.86 6.90 7.53
CA ILE A 151 -14.79 7.87 8.08
C ILE A 151 -13.96 9.01 8.67
N GLN A 152 -14.01 10.14 8.01
CA GLN A 152 -13.52 11.39 8.61
C GLN A 152 -14.54 11.82 9.68
N ILE A 153 -14.11 11.78 10.89
CA ILE A 153 -14.89 12.30 12.02
C ILE A 153 -14.42 13.70 12.30
#